data_ebe90bd99a603ab5b7e92687e44fd3a4
#
_entry.id   ebe90bd99a603ab5b7e92687e44fd3a4
#
_cell.length_a   1.000
_cell.length_b   1.000
_cell.length_c   1.000
_cell.angle_alpha   90.00
_cell.angle_beta   90.00
_cell.angle_gamma   90.00
#
_symmetry.space_group_name_H-M   'P 1'
#
loop_
_entity.id
_entity.type
_entity.pdbx_description
1 polymer ?
#
loop_
_entity_poly.entity_id
_entity_poly.type
_entity_poly.pdbx_seq_one_letter_code
_entity_poly.pdbx_strand_id
1 'polypeptide(L)'
;MAGEKNFENRLKKWLESEGIYPLGEPVDRMSAPPCGFYEKRWGGSRYVQRGLPDLRITAKGIALEVERKATNGPPSVLQKRNIRQINNSGGIAMVLYPQGFDTFKDII
;
A
#
# COMPACT_ATOMS: atom_id res chain seq x y z
N MET A 1 -13.04 -9.57 -6.32
CA MET A 1 -12.33 -10.72 -6.93
C MET A 1 -11.55 -11.46 -5.86
N ALA A 2 -11.65 -12.78 -5.85
CA ALA A 2 -11.03 -13.61 -4.81
C ALA A 2 -9.49 -13.46 -4.77
N GLY A 3 -8.82 -13.44 -5.93
CA GLY A 3 -7.37 -13.30 -5.99
C GLY A 3 -6.88 -11.96 -5.46
N GLU A 4 -7.60 -10.89 -5.75
CA GLU A 4 -7.28 -9.56 -5.28
C GLU A 4 -7.42 -9.48 -3.76
N LYS A 5 -8.51 -10.03 -3.24
CA LYS A 5 -8.75 -10.05 -1.80
C LYS A 5 -7.71 -10.91 -1.08
N ASN A 6 -7.31 -12.04 -1.66
CA ASN A 6 -6.29 -12.91 -1.07
C ASN A 6 -4.93 -12.19 -0.98
N PHE A 7 -4.54 -11.47 -2.03
CA PHE A 7 -3.30 -10.71 -2.01
C PHE A 7 -3.36 -9.58 -0.97
N GLU A 8 -4.48 -8.87 -0.92
CA GLU A 8 -4.68 -7.82 0.08
C GLU A 8 -4.50 -8.37 1.49
N ASN A 9 -5.12 -9.51 1.79
CA ASN A 9 -5.02 -10.12 3.11
C ASN A 9 -3.60 -10.56 3.44
N ARG A 10 -2.88 -11.14 2.47
CA ARG A 10 -1.49 -11.54 2.65
C ARG A 10 -0.60 -10.33 2.94
N LEU A 11 -0.80 -9.25 2.20
CA LEU A 11 -0.04 -8.02 2.38
C LEU A 11 -0.29 -7.42 3.76
N LYS A 12 -1.55 -7.30 4.16
CA LYS A 12 -1.90 -6.77 5.49
C LYS A 12 -1.31 -7.61 6.60
N LYS A 13 -1.42 -8.92 6.48
CA LYS A 13 -0.90 -9.85 7.49
C LYS A 13 0.61 -9.69 7.64
N TRP A 14 1.32 -9.57 6.52
CA TRP A 14 2.76 -9.36 6.57
C TRP A 14 3.11 -8.01 7.19
N LEU A 15 2.43 -6.93 6.81
CA LEU A 15 2.67 -5.61 7.38
C LEU A 15 2.52 -5.64 8.90
N GLU A 16 1.44 -6.24 9.38
CA GLU A 16 1.18 -6.31 10.83
C GLU A 16 2.20 -7.17 11.55
N SER A 17 2.72 -8.22 10.92
CA SER A 17 3.79 -9.03 11.50
C SER A 17 5.09 -8.23 11.64
N GLU A 18 5.27 -7.18 10.84
CA GLU A 18 6.44 -6.31 10.89
C GLU A 18 6.23 -5.09 11.79
N GLY A 19 5.09 -4.99 12.46
CA GLY A 19 4.78 -3.85 13.32
C GLY A 19 4.16 -2.67 12.61
N ILE A 20 3.64 -2.89 11.39
CA ILE A 20 2.96 -1.86 10.60
C ILE A 20 1.46 -2.15 10.64
N TYR A 21 0.72 -1.36 11.41
CA TYR A 21 -0.69 -1.64 11.71
C TYR A 21 -1.61 -0.66 10.99
N PRO A 22 -2.90 -1.01 10.86
CA PRO A 22 -3.87 -0.06 10.31
C PRO A 22 -3.84 1.24 11.11
N LEU A 23 -3.96 2.35 10.44
CA LEU A 23 -4.04 3.65 11.11
C LEU A 23 -5.20 3.63 12.12
N GLY A 24 -4.92 3.97 13.36
CA GLY A 24 -5.91 3.95 14.43
C GLY A 24 -6.03 2.63 15.18
N GLU A 25 -5.19 1.64 14.90
CA GLU A 25 -5.23 0.35 15.60
C GLU A 25 -4.94 0.54 17.09
N PRO A 26 -5.76 -0.01 17.99
CA PRO A 26 -5.47 0.03 19.42
C PRO A 26 -4.19 -0.74 19.79
N VAL A 27 -3.41 -0.16 20.69
CA VAL A 27 -2.10 -0.73 21.09
C VAL A 27 -2.25 -2.15 21.65
N ASP A 28 -3.35 -2.43 22.36
CA ASP A 28 -3.59 -3.74 22.94
C ASP A 28 -3.82 -4.84 21.92
N ARG A 29 -4.04 -4.49 20.65
CA ARG A 29 -4.19 -5.46 19.55
C ARG A 29 -2.91 -5.69 18.77
N MET A 30 -1.84 -5.00 19.14
CA MET A 30 -0.56 -5.11 18.44
C MET A 30 0.25 -6.28 18.99
N SER A 31 0.62 -7.22 18.13
CA SER A 31 1.41 -8.38 18.53
C SER A 31 2.92 -8.16 18.41
N ALA A 32 3.34 -7.09 17.73
CA ALA A 32 4.74 -6.72 17.58
C ALA A 32 4.90 -5.23 17.92
N PRO A 33 6.12 -4.78 18.29
CA PRO A 33 6.34 -3.37 18.55
C PRO A 33 6.00 -2.54 17.32
N PRO A 34 5.21 -1.45 17.47
CA PRO A 34 4.80 -0.65 16.31
C PRO A 34 5.98 0.12 15.72
N CYS A 35 6.10 0.08 14.40
CA CYS A 35 7.12 0.86 13.68
C CYS A 35 6.52 1.64 12.51
N GLY A 36 5.21 1.54 12.31
CA GLY A 36 4.56 2.24 11.21
C GLY A 36 3.06 2.01 11.18
N PHE A 37 2.44 2.57 10.17
CA PHE A 37 1.02 2.37 9.93
C PHE A 37 0.75 2.26 8.43
N TYR A 38 -0.40 1.67 8.09
CA TYR A 38 -0.89 1.72 6.72
C TYR A 38 -2.34 2.19 6.71
N GLU A 39 -2.73 2.77 5.58
CA GLU A 39 -4.06 3.31 5.39
C GLU A 39 -4.52 2.94 3.99
N LYS A 40 -5.66 2.28 3.90
CA LYS A 40 -6.25 1.96 2.61
C LYS A 40 -7.14 3.11 2.16
N ARG A 41 -6.94 3.58 0.93
CA ARG A 41 -7.82 4.59 0.35
C ARG A 41 -8.98 3.91 -0.35
N TRP A 42 -10.19 4.37 -0.03
CA TRP A 42 -11.40 3.85 -0.66
C TRP A 42 -11.63 4.62 -1.96
N GLY A 43 -11.55 3.92 -3.09
CA GLY A 43 -11.91 4.50 -4.38
C GLY A 43 -13.41 4.74 -4.47
N GLY A 44 -13.81 5.61 -5.39
CA GLY A 44 -15.21 5.82 -5.69
C GLY A 44 -15.90 6.93 -4.93
N SER A 45 -15.30 7.49 -3.89
CA SER A 45 -15.85 8.67 -3.23
C SER A 45 -15.62 9.90 -4.10
N ARG A 46 -16.63 10.76 -4.22
CA ARG A 46 -16.50 12.01 -4.97
C ARG A 46 -15.54 12.99 -4.30
N TYR A 47 -15.19 12.75 -3.05
CA TYR A 47 -14.26 13.59 -2.29
C TYR A 47 -12.83 13.09 -2.36
N VAL A 48 -12.60 11.91 -2.93
CA VAL A 48 -11.27 11.31 -3.08
C VAL A 48 -10.80 11.53 -4.51
N GLN A 49 -9.59 12.04 -4.67
CA GLN A 49 -9.01 12.24 -6.00
C GLN A 49 -8.85 10.89 -6.71
N ARG A 50 -9.22 10.86 -7.99
CA ARG A 50 -9.09 9.65 -8.80
C ARG A 50 -7.63 9.37 -9.13
N GLY A 51 -7.30 8.08 -9.30
CA GLY A 51 -5.98 7.67 -9.72
C GLY A 51 -4.92 7.69 -8.62
N LEU A 52 -5.31 7.89 -7.36
CA LEU A 52 -4.38 7.76 -6.25
C LEU A 52 -4.07 6.28 -6.01
N PRO A 53 -2.83 5.95 -5.60
CA PRO A 53 -2.53 4.61 -5.13
C PRO A 53 -3.47 4.22 -3.97
N ASP A 54 -3.88 2.96 -3.93
CA ASP A 54 -4.92 2.52 -2.99
C ASP A 54 -4.41 2.31 -1.56
N LEU A 55 -3.10 2.25 -1.36
CA LEU A 55 -2.53 1.98 -0.05
C LEU A 55 -1.40 2.94 0.25
N ARG A 56 -1.44 3.55 1.44
CA ARG A 56 -0.38 4.39 1.95
C ARG A 56 0.27 3.69 3.12
N ILE A 57 1.60 3.57 3.09
CA ILE A 57 2.36 2.92 4.16
C ILE A 57 3.42 3.90 4.64
N THR A 58 3.46 4.14 5.95
CA THR A 58 4.53 4.92 6.57
C THR A 58 5.18 4.04 7.62
N ALA A 59 6.46 3.77 7.45
CA ALA A 59 7.18 2.88 8.35
C ALA A 59 8.65 3.27 8.42
N LYS A 60 9.20 3.29 9.61
CA LYS A 60 10.63 3.54 9.83
C LYS A 60 11.09 4.84 9.18
N GLY A 61 10.23 5.85 9.17
CA GLY A 61 10.54 7.16 8.60
C GLY A 61 10.36 7.26 7.08
N ILE A 62 9.87 6.21 6.43
CA ILE A 62 9.67 6.18 4.98
C ILE A 62 8.18 6.14 4.68
N ALA A 63 7.74 7.00 3.76
CA ALA A 63 6.35 7.02 3.29
C ALA A 63 6.28 6.42 1.89
N LEU A 64 5.45 5.40 1.72
CA LEU A 64 5.25 4.70 0.44
C LEU A 64 3.80 4.85 -0.01
N GLU A 65 3.62 5.04 -1.31
CA GLU A 65 2.31 5.03 -1.96
C GLU A 65 2.26 3.81 -2.87
N VAL A 66 1.34 2.88 -2.61
CA VAL A 66 1.31 1.59 -3.30
C VAL A 66 -0.02 1.39 -3.99
N GLU A 67 0.01 1.13 -5.29
CA GLU A 67 -1.14 0.70 -6.05
C GLU A 67 -1.09 -0.82 -6.15
N ARG A 68 -1.98 -1.49 -5.45
CA ARG A 68 -2.01 -2.95 -5.37
C ARG A 68 -2.81 -3.53 -6.54
N LYS A 69 -2.25 -4.50 -7.23
CA LYS A 69 -2.90 -5.22 -8.33
C LYS A 69 -2.80 -6.72 -8.09
N ALA A 70 -3.90 -7.44 -8.30
CA ALA A 70 -3.93 -8.90 -8.12
C ALA A 70 -3.46 -9.66 -9.37
N THR A 71 -3.49 -9.00 -10.52
CA THR A 71 -3.13 -9.61 -11.81
C THR A 71 -2.05 -8.78 -12.49
N ASN A 72 -1.57 -9.23 -13.65
CA ASN A 72 -0.58 -8.50 -14.43
C ASN A 72 -1.18 -7.34 -15.23
N GLY A 73 -2.45 -7.01 -15.00
CA GLY A 73 -3.08 -5.90 -15.69
C GLY A 73 -2.38 -4.57 -15.39
N PRO A 74 -2.29 -3.66 -16.37
CA PRO A 74 -1.62 -2.39 -16.15
C PRO A 74 -2.46 -1.47 -15.28
N PRO A 75 -1.82 -0.54 -14.55
CA PRO A 75 -2.56 0.53 -13.90
C PRO A 75 -3.21 1.44 -14.93
N SER A 76 -4.23 2.19 -14.53
CA SER A 76 -4.87 3.15 -15.44
C SER A 76 -3.89 4.26 -15.85
N VAL A 77 -4.23 4.98 -16.91
CA VAL A 77 -3.41 6.13 -17.36
C VAL A 77 -3.26 7.16 -16.25
N LEU A 78 -4.36 7.43 -15.52
CA LEU A 78 -4.34 8.40 -14.43
C LEU A 78 -3.47 7.90 -13.27
N GLN A 79 -3.54 6.62 -12.94
CA GLN A 79 -2.68 6.02 -11.91
C GLN A 79 -1.20 6.14 -12.29
N LYS A 80 -0.85 5.85 -13.53
CA LYS A 80 0.53 5.97 -14.02
C LYS A 80 1.03 7.41 -13.91
N ARG A 81 0.19 8.37 -14.28
CA ARG A 81 0.54 9.79 -14.21
C ARG A 81 0.81 10.20 -12.75
N ASN A 82 -0.07 9.81 -11.84
CA ASN A 82 0.06 10.20 -10.44
C ASN A 82 1.27 9.54 -9.78
N ILE A 83 1.54 8.27 -10.09
CA ILE A 83 2.74 7.58 -9.59
C ILE A 83 4.00 8.30 -10.08
N ARG A 84 4.04 8.67 -11.35
CA ARG A 84 5.18 9.40 -11.91
C ARG A 84 5.36 10.74 -11.21
N GLN A 85 4.27 11.47 -10.98
CA GLN A 85 4.34 12.77 -10.31
C GLN A 85 4.86 12.63 -8.88
N ILE A 86 4.39 11.63 -8.14
CA ILE A 86 4.85 11.37 -6.78
C ILE A 86 6.36 11.09 -6.78
N ASN A 87 6.81 10.20 -7.66
CA ASN A 87 8.23 9.84 -7.74
C ASN A 87 9.10 11.03 -8.18
N ASN A 88 8.62 11.82 -9.11
CA ASN A 88 9.35 13.02 -9.57
C ASN A 88 9.44 14.09 -8.50
N SER A 89 8.54 14.05 -7.52
CA SER A 89 8.53 15.01 -6.41
C SER A 89 9.37 14.55 -5.21
N GLY A 90 10.10 13.45 -5.35
CA GLY A 90 10.91 12.91 -4.27
C GLY A 90 10.18 11.91 -3.38
N GLY A 91 8.92 11.61 -3.66
CA GLY A 91 8.18 10.56 -2.97
C GLY A 91 8.49 9.18 -3.54
N ILE A 92 7.88 8.17 -2.96
CA ILE A 92 8.03 6.78 -3.42
C ILE A 92 6.65 6.21 -3.70
N ALA A 93 6.38 5.91 -4.96
CA ALA A 93 5.11 5.30 -5.36
C ALA A 93 5.39 4.16 -6.33
N MET A 94 4.56 3.12 -6.25
CA MET A 94 4.77 1.92 -7.06
C MET A 94 3.47 1.15 -7.28
N VAL A 95 3.47 0.32 -8.32
CA VAL A 95 2.45 -0.69 -8.52
C VAL A 95 2.99 -2.00 -7.95
N LEU A 96 2.22 -2.65 -7.10
CA LEU A 96 2.62 -3.90 -6.46
C LEU A 96 1.75 -5.05 -6.95
N TYR A 97 2.38 -6.00 -7.62
CA TYR A 97 1.78 -7.26 -8.04
C TYR A 97 2.20 -8.38 -7.09
N PRO A 98 1.42 -9.48 -7.01
CA PRO A 98 1.78 -10.60 -6.13
C PRO A 98 3.18 -11.14 -6.37
N GLN A 99 3.63 -11.21 -7.62
CA GLN A 99 4.95 -11.72 -7.96
C GLN A 99 6.08 -10.78 -7.54
N GLY A 100 5.78 -9.53 -7.21
CA GLY A 100 6.76 -8.59 -6.70
C GLY A 100 6.79 -8.47 -5.19
N PHE A 101 5.99 -9.29 -4.49
CA PHE A 101 5.82 -9.16 -3.05
C PHE A 101 7.12 -9.39 -2.28
N ASP A 102 7.88 -10.40 -2.65
CA ASP A 102 9.15 -10.69 -1.94
C ASP A 102 10.15 -9.56 -2.10
N THR A 103 10.26 -8.99 -3.31
CA THR A 103 11.12 -7.82 -3.53
C THR A 103 10.61 -6.62 -2.74
N PHE A 104 9.31 -6.43 -2.68
CA PHE A 104 8.69 -5.33 -1.92
C PHE A 104 9.06 -5.41 -0.44
N LYS A 105 9.10 -6.62 0.13
CA LYS A 105 9.44 -6.80 1.55
C LYS A 105 10.83 -6.24 1.88
N ASP A 106 11.74 -6.25 0.92
CA ASP A 106 13.09 -5.76 1.13
C ASP A 106 13.16 -4.23 1.19
N ILE A 107 12.13 -3.52 0.73
CA ILE A 107 12.10 -2.06 0.77
C ILE A 107 11.85 -1.55 2.18
N ILE A 108 11.09 -2.29 2.94
CA ILE A 108 10.74 -1.94 4.31
C ILE A 108 11.64 -2.72 5.28
#